data_6bdc467c39ba30f7674414842e1b0c60
#
_entry.id   6bdc467c39ba30f7674414842e1b0c60
#
_cell.length_a   1.000
_cell.length_b   1.000
_cell.length_c   1.000
_cell.angle_alpha   90.00
_cell.angle_beta   90.00
_cell.angle_gamma   90.00
#
_symmetry.space_group_name_H-M   'P 1'
#
loop_
_entity.id
_entity.type
_entity.pdbx_description
1 polymer ?
#
loop_
_entity_poly.entity_id
_entity_poly.type
_entity_poly.pdbx_seq_one_letter_code
_entity_poly.pdbx_strand_id
1 'polypeptide(L)'
;MYRRYGISRVHGCTGACIYGTIFDGITSKTQIIKTNGIAMLLTIASKLVRIIDSFTEMLGKMISWLTLLMVLLTFTIVVLRYGFNLGWIAMQESVLYFHGIVFMLGAAYTLKHDGHVRVDIFYQKFSLIQKAWVNLIGDLVLLMPVCAFIFFISINYVLAAWQIMERSSEAGGLPLVYLNKTLILTLAVTMVFQGLAEVLRNLLVILSANKPTMNEVQ
;
A
#
# COMPACT_ATOMS: atom_id res chain seq x y z
N MET A 1 32.47 -1.53 28.30
CA MET A 1 32.82 -0.19 27.78
C MET A 1 32.01 0.03 26.51
N TYR A 2 30.74 0.40 26.68
CA TYR A 2 29.76 0.60 25.59
C TYR A 2 29.51 2.11 25.49
N ARG A 3 30.08 2.77 24.53
CA ARG A 3 29.85 4.22 24.34
C ARG A 3 29.58 4.54 22.86
N ARG A 4 28.41 5.13 22.64
CA ARG A 4 27.98 6.01 21.55
C ARG A 4 27.44 5.38 20.26
N TYR A 5 26.18 5.02 20.31
CA TYR A 5 25.25 5.49 19.27
C TYR A 5 24.06 6.09 20.01
N GLY A 6 23.91 7.41 19.88
CA GLY A 6 22.83 8.17 20.48
C GLY A 6 21.50 7.81 19.80
N ILE A 7 20.86 6.78 20.31
CA ILE A 7 19.46 6.52 20.05
C ILE A 7 18.69 7.34 21.07
N SER A 8 18.38 8.59 20.70
CA SER A 8 17.32 9.33 21.37
C SER A 8 16.05 8.48 21.29
N ARG A 9 15.47 8.15 22.44
CA ARG A 9 14.21 7.45 22.57
C ARG A 9 13.14 8.14 21.74
N VAL A 10 12.79 7.57 20.60
CA VAL A 10 11.59 7.93 19.86
C VAL A 10 10.50 6.99 20.34
N HIS A 11 9.75 7.40 21.36
CA HIS A 11 8.50 6.75 21.72
C HIS A 11 7.49 7.01 20.61
N GLY A 12 6.98 5.95 20.00
CA GLY A 12 5.77 5.99 19.18
C GLY A 12 5.90 5.97 17.66
N CYS A 13 7.06 5.65 17.08
CA CYS A 13 7.12 5.41 15.62
C CYS A 13 6.78 3.97 15.28
N THR A 14 5.72 3.79 14.49
CA THR A 14 5.39 2.55 13.77
C THR A 14 6.53 2.13 12.83
N GLY A 15 6.59 0.86 12.46
CA GLY A 15 7.65 0.28 11.61
C GLY A 15 8.01 1.11 10.37
N ALA A 16 7.04 1.77 9.74
CA ALA A 16 7.23 2.67 8.60
C ALA A 16 8.20 3.84 8.88
N CYS A 17 8.20 4.37 10.11
CA CYS A 17 9.07 5.49 10.51
C CYS A 17 10.55 5.05 10.62
N ILE A 18 10.78 3.81 11.10
CA ILE A 18 12.12 3.23 11.21
C ILE A 18 12.69 2.94 9.81
N TYR A 19 11.87 2.40 8.91
CA TYR A 19 12.26 2.16 7.51
C TYR A 19 12.53 3.47 6.75
N GLY A 20 11.76 4.52 6.99
CA GLY A 20 11.97 5.84 6.40
C GLY A 20 13.33 6.44 6.77
N THR A 21 13.69 6.44 8.04
CA THR A 21 14.99 6.98 8.53
C THR A 21 16.19 6.16 8.05
N ILE A 22 16.06 4.83 7.94
CA ILE A 22 17.11 3.97 7.38
C ILE A 22 17.27 4.24 5.88
N PHE A 23 16.17 4.41 5.16
CA PHE A 23 16.18 4.69 3.73
C PHE A 23 16.82 6.05 3.40
N ASP A 24 16.50 7.10 4.15
CA ASP A 24 17.14 8.41 4.00
C ASP A 24 18.63 8.38 4.37
N GLY A 25 19.02 7.58 5.35
CA GLY A 25 20.42 7.35 5.71
C GLY A 25 21.19 6.58 4.63
N ILE A 26 20.55 5.64 3.93
CA ILE A 26 21.15 4.87 2.82
C ILE A 26 21.35 5.78 1.61
N THR A 27 20.37 6.63 1.27
CA THR A 27 20.49 7.58 0.15
C THR A 27 21.56 8.64 0.38
N SER A 28 21.75 9.11 1.61
CA SER A 28 22.81 10.05 1.97
C SER A 28 24.22 9.44 1.87
N LYS A 29 24.40 8.17 2.27
CA LYS A 29 25.69 7.46 2.16
C LYS A 29 26.04 7.05 0.73
N THR A 30 25.09 6.93 -0.17
CA THR A 30 25.32 6.53 -1.58
C THR A 30 26.10 7.60 -2.37
N GLN A 31 26.17 8.83 -1.90
CA GLN A 31 26.97 9.90 -2.51
C GLN A 31 28.49 9.67 -2.40
N ILE A 32 28.95 8.78 -1.54
CA ILE A 32 30.38 8.61 -1.25
C ILE A 32 31.01 7.43 -2.04
N ILE A 33 30.20 6.57 -2.67
CA ILE A 33 30.73 5.36 -3.34
C ILE A 33 30.56 5.48 -4.87
N LYS A 34 31.62 5.99 -5.50
CA LYS A 34 31.82 6.03 -6.96
C LYS A 34 32.18 4.65 -7.53
N THR A 35 31.27 3.68 -7.51
CA THR A 35 31.34 2.49 -8.35
C THR A 35 30.16 2.52 -9.31
N ASN A 36 30.44 2.87 -10.56
CA ASN A 36 29.55 3.49 -11.54
C ASN A 36 28.27 2.72 -11.96
N GLY A 37 28.12 1.43 -11.69
CA GLY A 37 26.93 0.65 -12.09
C GLY A 37 25.96 0.39 -10.95
N ILE A 38 26.45 -0.10 -9.82
CA ILE A 38 25.60 -0.47 -8.67
C ILE A 38 24.98 0.78 -8.02
N ALA A 39 25.74 1.87 -7.93
CA ALA A 39 25.23 3.14 -7.41
C ALA A 39 24.11 3.73 -8.28
N MET A 40 24.20 3.59 -9.59
CA MET A 40 23.16 4.03 -10.51
C MET A 40 21.87 3.20 -10.34
N LEU A 41 21.98 1.88 -10.24
CA LEU A 41 20.83 1.00 -10.00
C LEU A 41 20.14 1.29 -8.66
N LEU A 42 20.93 1.48 -7.60
CA LEU A 42 20.40 1.86 -6.28
C LEU A 42 19.67 3.21 -6.31
N THR A 43 20.21 4.16 -7.07
CA THR A 43 19.57 5.50 -7.22
C THR A 43 18.26 5.42 -8.01
N ILE A 44 18.21 4.60 -9.08
CA ILE A 44 17.00 4.39 -9.86
C ILE A 44 15.94 3.68 -9.00
N ALA A 45 16.33 2.60 -8.31
CA ALA A 45 15.41 1.87 -7.41
C ALA A 45 14.83 2.78 -6.32
N SER A 46 15.65 3.62 -5.69
CA SER A 46 15.18 4.56 -4.67
C SER A 46 14.25 5.64 -5.22
N LYS A 47 14.47 6.10 -6.45
CA LYS A 47 13.55 7.04 -7.13
C LYS A 47 12.21 6.38 -7.43
N LEU A 48 12.21 5.14 -7.94
CA LEU A 48 10.98 4.39 -8.23
C LEU A 48 10.16 4.16 -6.96
N VAL A 49 10.79 3.70 -5.88
CA VAL A 49 10.13 3.54 -4.58
C VAL A 49 9.49 4.86 -4.14
N ARG A 50 10.22 5.97 -4.21
CA ARG A 50 9.69 7.29 -3.82
C ARG A 50 8.48 7.73 -4.65
N ILE A 51 8.49 7.46 -5.96
CA ILE A 51 7.36 7.81 -6.84
C ILE A 51 6.13 6.98 -6.46
N ILE A 52 6.29 5.66 -6.29
CA ILE A 52 5.20 4.76 -5.90
C ILE A 52 4.65 5.16 -4.53
N ASP A 53 5.52 5.38 -3.56
CA ASP A 53 5.15 5.81 -2.21
C ASP A 53 4.42 7.15 -2.18
N SER A 54 4.84 8.11 -3.00
CA SER A 54 4.17 9.42 -3.12
C SER A 54 2.77 9.27 -3.71
N PHE A 55 2.63 8.43 -4.72
CA PHE A 55 1.32 8.13 -5.31
C PHE A 55 0.38 7.46 -4.31
N THR A 56 0.86 6.44 -3.60
CA THR A 56 0.09 5.73 -2.56
C THR A 56 -0.32 6.68 -1.42
N GLU A 57 0.55 7.61 -1.03
CA GLU A 57 0.24 8.62 0.00
C GLU A 57 -0.84 9.59 -0.46
N MET A 58 -0.78 10.02 -1.71
CA MET A 58 -1.83 10.87 -2.30
C MET A 58 -3.18 10.14 -2.31
N LEU A 59 -3.21 8.87 -2.74
CA LEU A 59 -4.41 8.04 -2.69
C LEU A 59 -4.95 7.92 -1.26
N GLY A 60 -4.10 7.66 -0.27
CA GLY A 60 -4.51 7.55 1.13
C GLY A 60 -5.19 8.83 1.65
N LYS A 61 -4.67 10.00 1.30
CA LYS A 61 -5.30 11.29 1.65
C LYS A 61 -6.66 11.49 0.98
N MET A 62 -6.78 11.13 -0.30
CA MET A 62 -8.06 11.19 -1.01
C MET A 62 -9.10 10.24 -0.38
N ILE A 63 -8.69 9.03 -0.02
CA ILE A 63 -9.54 8.02 0.62
C ILE A 63 -10.05 8.51 1.99
N SER A 64 -9.22 9.20 2.76
CA SER A 64 -9.64 9.76 4.05
C SER A 64 -10.80 10.75 3.91
N TRP A 65 -10.76 11.64 2.90
CA TRP A 65 -11.86 12.55 2.60
C TRP A 65 -13.11 11.81 2.10
N LEU A 66 -12.92 10.77 1.30
CA LEU A 66 -14.01 9.95 0.81
C LEU A 66 -14.72 9.19 1.94
N THR A 67 -13.96 8.74 2.94
CA THR A 67 -14.52 8.11 4.15
C THR A 67 -15.39 9.10 4.93
N LEU A 68 -14.95 10.35 5.08
CA LEU A 68 -15.78 11.38 5.72
C LEU A 68 -17.09 11.62 4.94
N LEU A 69 -16.99 11.72 3.60
CA LEU A 69 -18.17 11.87 2.74
C LEU A 69 -19.13 10.69 2.88
N MET A 70 -18.60 9.46 2.94
CA MET A 70 -19.39 8.24 3.14
C MET A 70 -20.15 8.26 4.47
N VAL A 71 -19.51 8.70 5.56
CA VAL A 71 -20.17 8.83 6.87
C VAL A 71 -21.30 9.87 6.82
N LEU A 72 -21.05 11.03 6.24
CA LEU A 72 -22.08 12.07 6.09
C LEU A 72 -23.25 11.59 5.23
N LEU A 73 -22.96 10.89 4.14
CA LEU A 73 -24.00 10.34 3.27
C LEU A 73 -24.84 9.29 4.01
N THR A 74 -24.20 8.38 4.75
CA THR A 74 -24.89 7.37 5.55
C THR A 74 -25.77 8.02 6.62
N PHE A 75 -25.26 9.04 7.31
CA PHE A 75 -26.05 9.81 8.27
C PHE A 75 -27.29 10.46 7.60
N THR A 76 -27.10 11.06 6.43
CA THR A 76 -28.20 11.67 5.66
C THR A 76 -29.25 10.64 5.28
N ILE A 77 -28.85 9.46 4.81
CA ILE A 77 -29.77 8.36 4.46
C ILE A 77 -30.62 7.97 5.69
N VAL A 78 -29.98 7.84 6.85
CA VAL A 78 -30.69 7.49 8.10
C VAL A 78 -31.70 8.54 8.47
N VAL A 79 -31.34 9.82 8.45
CA VAL A 79 -32.26 10.94 8.75
C VAL A 79 -33.44 10.98 7.78
N LEU A 80 -33.18 10.86 6.47
CA LEU A 80 -34.24 10.87 5.46
C LEU A 80 -35.20 9.69 5.64
N ARG A 81 -34.66 8.50 5.91
CA ARG A 81 -35.43 7.28 6.04
C ARG A 81 -36.34 7.29 7.29
N TYR A 82 -35.77 7.65 8.45
CA TYR A 82 -36.50 7.58 9.73
C TYR A 82 -37.20 8.88 10.10
N GLY A 83 -36.71 10.04 9.66
CA GLY A 83 -37.35 11.32 9.93
C GLY A 83 -38.43 11.71 8.92
N PHE A 84 -38.20 11.38 7.64
CA PHE A 84 -39.08 11.83 6.54
C PHE A 84 -39.74 10.68 5.78
N ASN A 85 -39.49 9.41 6.13
CA ASN A 85 -39.91 8.21 5.39
C ASN A 85 -39.53 8.23 3.91
N LEU A 86 -38.43 8.88 3.56
CA LEU A 86 -37.88 8.94 2.22
C LEU A 86 -36.71 7.98 2.09
N GLY A 87 -36.74 7.14 1.06
CA GLY A 87 -35.63 6.21 0.76
C GLY A 87 -35.26 6.29 -0.72
N TRP A 88 -33.99 6.62 -0.99
CA TRP A 88 -33.43 6.58 -2.35
C TRP A 88 -32.39 5.47 -2.48
N ILE A 89 -32.65 4.52 -3.36
CA ILE A 89 -31.78 3.38 -3.61
C ILE A 89 -30.42 3.86 -4.13
N ALA A 90 -30.40 4.85 -5.03
CA ALA A 90 -29.16 5.41 -5.55
C ALA A 90 -28.22 5.98 -4.46
N MET A 91 -28.75 6.58 -3.39
CA MET A 91 -27.93 7.05 -2.28
C MET A 91 -27.32 5.88 -1.49
N GLN A 92 -28.07 4.81 -1.27
CA GLN A 92 -27.59 3.63 -0.57
C GLN A 92 -26.47 2.93 -1.40
N GLU A 93 -26.67 2.81 -2.71
CA GLU A 93 -25.66 2.27 -3.62
C GLU A 93 -24.41 3.16 -3.68
N SER A 94 -24.56 4.48 -3.61
CA SER A 94 -23.40 5.40 -3.55
C SER A 94 -22.50 5.12 -2.36
N VAL A 95 -23.07 4.78 -1.18
CA VAL A 95 -22.29 4.38 0.00
C VAL A 95 -21.50 3.09 -0.30
N LEU A 96 -22.11 2.10 -0.97
CA LEU A 96 -21.43 0.86 -1.34
C LEU A 96 -20.28 1.13 -2.32
N TYR A 97 -20.46 2.04 -3.28
CA TYR A 97 -19.39 2.39 -4.22
C TYR A 97 -18.24 3.13 -3.53
N PHE A 98 -18.53 4.08 -2.65
CA PHE A 98 -17.50 4.76 -1.87
C PHE A 98 -16.78 3.78 -0.94
N HIS A 99 -17.50 2.85 -0.31
CA HIS A 99 -16.89 1.81 0.50
C HIS A 99 -15.97 0.92 -0.33
N GLY A 100 -16.39 0.51 -1.53
CA GLY A 100 -15.57 -0.25 -2.47
C GLY A 100 -14.27 0.50 -2.83
N ILE A 101 -14.36 1.79 -3.16
CA ILE A 101 -13.21 2.63 -3.46
C ILE A 101 -12.26 2.72 -2.25
N VAL A 102 -12.79 3.04 -1.07
CA VAL A 102 -12.01 3.17 0.17
C VAL A 102 -11.30 1.88 0.51
N PHE A 103 -11.99 0.76 0.44
CA PHE A 103 -11.42 -0.55 0.78
C PHE A 103 -10.37 -1.00 -0.24
N MET A 104 -10.71 -0.96 -1.53
CA MET A 104 -9.83 -1.48 -2.58
C MET A 104 -8.58 -0.62 -2.79
N LEU A 105 -8.71 0.70 -2.81
CA LEU A 105 -7.54 1.59 -2.94
C LEU A 105 -6.78 1.73 -1.62
N GLY A 106 -7.46 1.63 -0.48
CA GLY A 106 -6.86 1.69 0.84
C GLY A 106 -5.92 0.52 1.15
N ALA A 107 -6.11 -0.63 0.50
CA ALA A 107 -5.27 -1.80 0.72
C ALA A 107 -3.78 -1.53 0.43
N ALA A 108 -3.46 -0.83 -0.67
CA ALA A 108 -2.09 -0.46 -1.01
C ALA A 108 -1.49 0.53 0.00
N TYR A 109 -2.28 1.49 0.48
CA TYR A 109 -1.87 2.41 1.55
C TYR A 109 -1.59 1.66 2.86
N THR A 110 -2.45 0.71 3.22
CA THR A 110 -2.27 -0.15 4.40
C THR A 110 -1.00 -1.01 4.28
N LEU A 111 -0.70 -1.52 3.08
CA LEU A 111 0.54 -2.27 2.83
C LEU A 111 1.77 -1.40 3.09
N LYS A 112 1.80 -0.19 2.53
CA LYS A 112 2.90 0.77 2.72
C LYS A 112 3.18 1.09 4.19
N HIS A 113 2.14 1.18 5.01
CA HIS A 113 2.24 1.54 6.43
C HIS A 113 2.33 0.33 7.37
N ASP A 114 2.64 -0.87 6.85
CA ASP A 114 2.70 -2.11 7.65
C ASP A 114 1.41 -2.39 8.44
N GLY A 115 0.27 -1.88 7.97
CA GLY A 115 -1.01 -1.98 8.67
C GLY A 115 -1.72 -3.33 8.51
N HIS A 116 -1.17 -4.26 7.74
CA HIS A 116 -1.71 -5.61 7.64
C HIS A 116 -1.41 -6.41 8.90
N VAL A 117 -2.41 -7.18 9.36
CA VAL A 117 -2.26 -8.05 10.52
C VAL A 117 -1.18 -9.10 10.25
N ARG A 118 -0.14 -9.12 11.08
CA ARG A 118 0.96 -10.09 11.02
C ARG A 118 0.95 -10.95 12.27
N VAL A 119 1.49 -12.16 12.18
CA VAL A 119 1.74 -13.00 13.34
C VAL A 119 3.01 -12.50 14.04
N ASP A 120 2.86 -11.49 14.87
CA ASP A 120 3.97 -10.71 15.46
C ASP A 120 4.81 -11.50 16.47
N ILE A 121 4.29 -12.58 17.03
CA ILE A 121 4.95 -13.34 18.12
C ILE A 121 6.36 -13.80 17.73
N PHE A 122 6.54 -14.27 16.49
CA PHE A 122 7.83 -14.69 15.97
C PHE A 122 8.59 -13.53 15.32
N TYR A 123 7.87 -12.65 14.61
CA TYR A 123 8.44 -11.55 13.84
C TYR A 123 9.16 -10.52 14.72
N GLN A 124 8.68 -10.24 15.92
CA GLN A 124 9.32 -9.31 16.85
C GLN A 124 10.73 -9.72 17.27
N LYS A 125 11.02 -11.03 17.32
CA LYS A 125 12.34 -11.58 17.69
C LYS A 125 13.37 -11.55 16.56
N PHE A 126 12.96 -11.26 15.34
CA PHE A 126 13.84 -11.29 14.17
C PHE A 126 14.72 -10.03 14.10
N SER A 127 15.97 -10.23 13.66
CA SER A 127 16.86 -9.11 13.31
C SER A 127 16.33 -8.35 12.09
N LEU A 128 16.80 -7.11 11.86
CA LEU A 128 16.40 -6.29 10.71
C LEU A 128 16.58 -7.02 9.37
N ILE A 129 17.67 -7.77 9.23
CA ILE A 129 17.97 -8.53 8.00
C ILE A 129 16.99 -9.69 7.83
N GLN A 130 16.70 -10.42 8.92
CA GLN A 130 15.73 -11.52 8.88
C GLN A 130 14.32 -11.02 8.54
N LYS A 131 13.91 -9.87 9.10
CA LYS A 131 12.65 -9.22 8.74
C LYS A 131 12.59 -8.85 7.27
N ALA A 132 13.67 -8.28 6.73
CA ALA A 132 13.75 -7.93 5.32
C ALA A 132 13.65 -9.18 4.41
N TRP A 133 14.28 -10.30 4.78
CA TRP A 133 14.14 -11.56 4.05
C TRP A 133 12.73 -12.13 4.09
N VAL A 134 12.09 -12.16 5.26
CA VAL A 134 10.73 -12.66 5.42
C VAL A 134 9.74 -11.81 4.61
N ASN A 135 9.87 -10.48 4.66
CA ASN A 135 9.04 -9.59 3.87
C ASN A 135 9.27 -9.79 2.37
N LEU A 136 10.52 -9.84 1.93
CA LEU A 136 10.87 -10.05 0.52
C LEU A 136 10.26 -11.34 -0.04
N ILE A 137 10.38 -12.44 0.70
CA ILE A 137 9.81 -13.73 0.30
C ILE A 137 8.28 -13.68 0.31
N GLY A 138 7.69 -13.09 1.34
CA GLY A 138 6.23 -12.93 1.44
C GLY A 138 5.66 -12.12 0.29
N ASP A 139 6.28 -11.00 -0.04
CA ASP A 139 5.85 -10.15 -1.14
C ASP A 139 5.99 -10.86 -2.50
N LEU A 140 7.11 -11.54 -2.72
CA LEU A 140 7.40 -12.18 -4.01
C LEU A 140 6.60 -13.48 -4.24
N VAL A 141 6.44 -14.31 -3.19
CA VAL A 141 5.83 -15.66 -3.31
C VAL A 141 4.34 -15.64 -3.02
N LEU A 142 3.88 -14.73 -2.17
CA LEU A 142 2.46 -14.67 -1.77
C LEU A 142 1.75 -13.48 -2.43
N LEU A 143 2.21 -12.25 -2.20
CA LEU A 143 1.52 -11.06 -2.66
C LEU A 143 1.46 -10.98 -4.19
N MET A 144 2.61 -11.08 -4.89
CA MET A 144 2.67 -10.94 -6.33
C MET A 144 1.84 -12.00 -7.09
N PRO A 145 1.96 -13.31 -6.79
CA PRO A 145 1.17 -14.31 -7.50
C PRO A 145 -0.33 -14.21 -7.22
N VAL A 146 -0.72 -13.87 -5.98
CA VAL A 146 -2.13 -13.70 -5.63
C VAL A 146 -2.73 -12.50 -6.37
N CYS A 147 -2.03 -11.37 -6.41
CA CYS A 147 -2.50 -10.19 -7.16
C CYS A 147 -2.58 -10.47 -8.67
N ALA A 148 -1.59 -11.16 -9.23
CA ALA A 148 -1.62 -11.58 -10.62
C ALA A 148 -2.80 -12.52 -10.91
N PHE A 149 -3.03 -13.49 -10.04
CA PHE A 149 -4.18 -14.39 -10.15
C PHE A 149 -5.52 -13.66 -10.13
N ILE A 150 -5.71 -12.74 -9.17
CA ILE A 150 -6.91 -11.88 -9.09
C ILE A 150 -7.08 -11.09 -10.39
N PHE A 151 -6.00 -10.49 -10.89
CA PHE A 151 -6.03 -9.68 -12.11
C PHE A 151 -6.49 -10.50 -13.32
N PHE A 152 -5.84 -11.65 -13.57
CA PHE A 152 -6.15 -12.49 -14.75
C PHE A 152 -7.53 -13.12 -14.69
N ILE A 153 -8.00 -13.53 -13.52
CA ILE A 153 -9.36 -14.08 -13.39
C ILE A 153 -10.43 -13.01 -13.55
N SER A 154 -10.18 -11.80 -13.01
CA SER A 154 -11.20 -10.75 -12.99
C SER A 154 -11.30 -9.96 -14.29
N ILE A 155 -10.27 -10.00 -15.18
CA ILE A 155 -10.23 -9.16 -16.38
C ILE A 155 -11.43 -9.42 -17.30
N ASN A 156 -11.76 -10.66 -17.58
CA ASN A 156 -12.89 -11.02 -18.45
C ASN A 156 -14.24 -10.63 -17.84
N TYR A 157 -14.37 -10.78 -16.51
CA TYR A 157 -15.55 -10.38 -15.77
C TYR A 157 -15.80 -8.86 -15.84
N VAL A 158 -14.72 -8.08 -15.68
CA VAL A 158 -14.80 -6.62 -15.77
C VAL A 158 -15.06 -6.18 -17.21
N LEU A 159 -14.37 -6.77 -18.21
CA LEU A 159 -14.59 -6.45 -19.62
C LEU A 159 -16.02 -6.74 -20.07
N ALA A 160 -16.60 -7.86 -19.65
CA ALA A 160 -17.99 -8.18 -19.94
C ALA A 160 -18.95 -7.13 -19.35
N ALA A 161 -18.71 -6.66 -18.14
CA ALA A 161 -19.51 -5.61 -17.51
C ALA A 161 -19.42 -4.26 -18.27
N TRP A 162 -18.25 -3.94 -18.81
CA TRP A 162 -18.04 -2.74 -19.65
C TRP A 162 -18.74 -2.83 -21.01
N GLN A 163 -18.76 -4.02 -21.64
CA GLN A 163 -19.42 -4.21 -22.94
C GLN A 163 -20.92 -3.92 -22.89
N ILE A 164 -21.57 -4.25 -21.78
CA ILE A 164 -23.01 -4.03 -21.59
C ILE A 164 -23.34 -2.76 -20.81
N MET A 165 -22.31 -1.99 -20.39
CA MET A 165 -22.48 -0.83 -19.48
C MET A 165 -23.39 -1.21 -18.31
N GLU A 166 -22.98 -2.24 -17.57
CA GLU A 166 -23.79 -2.91 -16.56
C GLU A 166 -24.33 -1.93 -15.53
N ARG A 167 -25.65 -2.00 -15.31
CA ARG A 167 -26.39 -1.14 -14.39
C ARG A 167 -26.81 -1.93 -13.16
N SER A 168 -27.23 -1.21 -12.12
CA SER A 168 -27.86 -1.83 -10.96
C SER A 168 -29.13 -2.58 -11.38
N SER A 169 -29.38 -3.73 -10.75
CA SER A 169 -30.63 -4.48 -10.87
C SER A 169 -31.78 -3.85 -10.10
N GLU A 170 -31.50 -2.91 -9.20
CA GLU A 170 -32.49 -2.25 -8.36
C GLU A 170 -33.16 -1.10 -9.11
N ALA A 171 -34.48 -0.98 -8.94
CA ALA A 171 -35.26 0.11 -9.52
C ALA A 171 -34.85 1.46 -8.89
N GLY A 172 -34.27 2.36 -9.73
CA GLY A 172 -33.73 3.63 -9.26
C GLY A 172 -32.28 3.56 -8.72
N GLY A 173 -31.59 2.43 -8.94
CA GLY A 173 -30.17 2.27 -8.63
C GLY A 173 -29.24 2.99 -9.60
N LEU A 174 -27.94 3.02 -9.30
CA LEU A 174 -26.94 3.71 -10.09
C LEU A 174 -26.50 2.90 -11.32
N PRO A 175 -26.35 3.52 -12.49
CA PRO A 175 -25.90 2.84 -13.70
C PRO A 175 -24.35 2.74 -13.77
N LEU A 176 -23.67 2.42 -12.67
CA LEU A 176 -22.22 2.48 -12.56
C LEU A 176 -21.59 1.17 -12.02
N VAL A 177 -22.30 0.06 -12.11
CA VAL A 177 -21.81 -1.25 -11.60
C VAL A 177 -20.50 -1.66 -12.26
N TYR A 178 -20.35 -1.41 -13.57
CA TYR A 178 -19.12 -1.68 -14.31
C TYR A 178 -17.90 -0.92 -13.74
N LEU A 179 -18.08 0.31 -13.20
CA LEU A 179 -17.01 1.06 -12.53
C LEU A 179 -16.65 0.41 -11.19
N ASN A 180 -17.65 -0.01 -10.42
CA ASN A 180 -17.41 -0.69 -9.15
C ASN A 180 -16.65 -2.02 -9.34
N LYS A 181 -16.99 -2.78 -10.39
CA LYS A 181 -16.25 -4.00 -10.78
C LYS A 181 -14.80 -3.70 -11.18
N THR A 182 -14.53 -2.56 -11.80
CA THR A 182 -13.16 -2.14 -12.18
C THR A 182 -12.26 -1.96 -10.97
N LEU A 183 -12.80 -1.69 -9.79
CA LEU A 183 -12.02 -1.57 -8.55
C LEU A 183 -11.26 -2.85 -8.21
N ILE A 184 -11.74 -4.02 -8.63
CA ILE A 184 -11.04 -5.30 -8.43
C ILE A 184 -9.70 -5.30 -9.19
N LEU A 185 -9.70 -4.86 -10.43
CA LEU A 185 -8.46 -4.73 -11.22
C LEU A 185 -7.55 -3.64 -10.64
N THR A 186 -8.15 -2.53 -10.20
CA THR A 186 -7.40 -1.42 -9.59
C THR A 186 -6.72 -1.86 -8.29
N LEU A 187 -7.40 -2.67 -7.44
CA LEU A 187 -6.79 -3.29 -6.26
C LEU A 187 -5.55 -4.11 -6.65
N ALA A 188 -5.70 -5.04 -7.60
CA ALA A 188 -4.61 -5.90 -8.02
C ALA A 188 -3.41 -5.08 -8.52
N VAL A 189 -3.65 -4.08 -9.35
CA VAL A 189 -2.61 -3.22 -9.93
C VAL A 189 -1.92 -2.38 -8.83
N THR A 190 -2.67 -1.71 -7.96
CA THR A 190 -2.09 -0.88 -6.90
C THR A 190 -1.31 -1.71 -5.89
N MET A 191 -1.78 -2.92 -5.56
CA MET A 191 -1.06 -3.85 -4.67
C MET A 191 0.23 -4.35 -5.31
N VAL A 192 0.24 -4.66 -6.62
CA VAL A 192 1.48 -5.04 -7.33
C VAL A 192 2.49 -3.90 -7.32
N PHE A 193 2.08 -2.66 -7.61
CA PHE A 193 2.98 -1.52 -7.56
C PHE A 193 3.57 -1.30 -6.16
N GLN A 194 2.73 -1.35 -5.12
CA GLN A 194 3.21 -1.16 -3.76
C GLN A 194 4.08 -2.36 -3.30
N GLY A 195 3.70 -3.59 -3.65
CA GLY A 195 4.50 -4.78 -3.37
C GLY A 195 5.87 -4.72 -4.05
N LEU A 196 5.94 -4.21 -5.29
CA LEU A 196 7.22 -3.99 -5.97
C LEU A 196 8.10 -2.96 -5.22
N ALA A 197 7.50 -1.89 -4.71
CA ALA A 197 8.22 -0.92 -3.88
C ALA A 197 8.75 -1.55 -2.59
N GLU A 198 7.97 -2.43 -1.92
CA GLU A 198 8.42 -3.17 -0.73
C GLU A 198 9.56 -4.15 -1.06
N VAL A 199 9.44 -4.92 -2.14
CA VAL A 199 10.51 -5.80 -2.63
C VAL A 199 11.81 -5.03 -2.86
N LEU A 200 11.74 -3.90 -3.57
CA LEU A 200 12.91 -3.06 -3.80
C LEU A 200 13.50 -2.50 -2.49
N ARG A 201 12.65 -2.06 -1.57
CA ARG A 201 13.06 -1.54 -0.25
C ARG A 201 13.77 -2.60 0.58
N ASN A 202 13.17 -3.79 0.71
CA ASN A 202 13.76 -4.91 1.45
C ASN A 202 15.07 -5.39 0.81
N LEU A 203 15.15 -5.42 -0.52
CA LEU A 203 16.37 -5.76 -1.24
C LEU A 203 17.48 -4.74 -0.95
N LEU A 204 17.18 -3.44 -0.95
CA LEU A 204 18.13 -2.38 -0.60
C LEU A 204 18.67 -2.54 0.82
N VAL A 205 17.82 -2.90 1.79
CA VAL A 205 18.23 -3.18 3.18
C VAL A 205 19.20 -4.36 3.24
N ILE A 206 18.89 -5.46 2.57
CA ILE A 206 19.74 -6.67 2.53
C ILE A 206 21.10 -6.35 1.90
N LEU A 207 21.13 -5.65 0.76
CA LEU A 207 22.36 -5.28 0.06
C LEU A 207 23.22 -4.30 0.87
N SER A 208 22.61 -3.38 1.60
CA SER A 208 23.35 -2.44 2.44
C SER A 208 23.97 -3.09 3.68
N ALA A 209 23.31 -4.10 4.24
CA ALA A 209 23.80 -4.84 5.40
C ALA A 209 24.97 -5.79 5.05
N ASN A 210 25.06 -6.23 3.80
CA ASN A 210 26.12 -7.15 3.34
C ASN A 210 27.41 -6.43 2.89
N LYS A 211 27.52 -5.10 3.08
CA LYS A 211 28.76 -4.36 2.84
C LYS A 211 29.66 -4.48 4.07
N PRO A 212 30.89 -5.06 3.95
CA PRO A 212 31.86 -5.04 5.02
C PRO A 212 32.18 -3.58 5.38
N THR A 213 32.05 -3.23 6.66
CA THR A 213 32.53 -1.96 7.20
C THR A 213 34.05 -1.93 7.02
N MET A 214 34.54 -1.07 6.14
CA MET A 214 36.00 -0.86 5.90
C MET A 214 36.73 -0.22 7.11
N ASN A 215 36.26 -0.44 8.33
CA ASN A 215 36.87 0.09 9.52
C ASN A 215 37.60 -0.96 10.39
N GLU A 216 37.85 -2.16 9.87
CA GLU A 216 38.67 -3.17 10.57
C GLU A 216 40.04 -3.40 9.90
N VAL A 217 40.54 -2.43 9.13
CA VAL A 217 41.93 -2.46 8.63
C VAL A 217 42.60 -1.14 9.06
N GLN A 218 42.85 -1.01 10.37
CA GLN A 218 43.99 -0.23 10.92
C GLN A 218 44.37 -0.79 12.29
#